data_088fb2a1faf613fd6a3bee763aa1fed7
#
_entry.id   088fb2a1faf613fd6a3bee763aa1fed7
#
_cell.length_a   1.000
_cell.length_b   1.000
_cell.length_c   1.000
_cell.angle_alpha   90.00
_cell.angle_beta   90.00
_cell.angle_gamma   90.00
#
_symmetry.space_group_name_H-M   'P 1'
#
loop_
_entity.id
_entity.type
_entity.pdbx_description
1 polymer ?
#
loop_
_entity_poly.entity_id
_entity_poly.type
_entity_poly.pdbx_seq_one_letter_code
_entity_poly.pdbx_strand_id
1 'polypeptide(L)'
;MVIIRTTFGEIKLELDAEKAPQTVANFLQYARDGFYDGTIFHRVIDNFMIQGGGFDTDFQQKETGEPIENEADNGLKNDFGTVAMARTMDPHSATAQFFINVKDNDFLNHSGKNMQGWGYTVFGKVTEGTEVLDKIRGVATGSQGGHQDVPTDPVIIESVEIVEG
;
A
#
# COMPACT_ATOMS: atom_id res chain seq x y z
N MET A 1 11.42 -10.87 1.47
CA MET A 1 11.31 -10.00 0.27
C MET A 1 10.04 -10.33 -0.50
N VAL A 2 9.43 -9.34 -1.10
CA VAL A 2 8.21 -9.50 -1.88
C VAL A 2 8.39 -8.78 -3.22
N ILE A 3 7.89 -9.37 -4.29
CA ILE A 3 7.89 -8.75 -5.62
C ILE A 3 6.45 -8.50 -6.02
N ILE A 4 6.10 -7.22 -6.21
CA ILE A 4 4.80 -6.83 -6.77
C ILE A 4 5.00 -6.69 -8.28
N ARG A 5 4.35 -7.57 -9.06
CA ARG A 5 4.38 -7.49 -10.51
C ARG A 5 3.19 -6.70 -11.00
N THR A 6 3.47 -5.60 -11.67
CA THR A 6 2.44 -4.72 -12.21
C THR A 6 2.54 -4.65 -13.73
N THR A 7 1.49 -4.11 -14.35
CA THR A 7 1.50 -3.85 -15.81
C THR A 7 2.56 -2.81 -16.21
N PHE A 8 3.14 -2.10 -15.24
CA PHE A 8 4.18 -1.08 -15.48
C PHE A 8 5.59 -1.58 -15.13
N GLY A 9 5.71 -2.76 -14.52
CA GLY A 9 6.98 -3.36 -14.13
C GLY A 9 6.95 -3.93 -12.73
N GLU A 10 8.10 -4.40 -12.26
CA GLU A 10 8.24 -5.04 -10.95
C GLU A 10 8.70 -4.05 -9.89
N ILE A 11 8.11 -4.16 -8.71
CA ILE A 11 8.49 -3.41 -7.52
C ILE A 11 8.89 -4.41 -6.46
N LYS A 12 10.13 -4.33 -5.96
CA LYS A 12 10.62 -5.22 -4.92
C LYS A 12 10.59 -4.53 -3.57
N LEU A 13 10.04 -5.23 -2.57
CA LEU A 13 9.87 -4.73 -1.21
C LEU A 13 10.66 -5.58 -0.24
N GLU A 14 11.27 -4.92 0.74
CA GLU A 14 11.80 -5.56 1.94
C GLU A 14 10.84 -5.23 3.09
N LEU A 15 10.27 -6.26 3.72
CA LEU A 15 9.31 -6.09 4.81
C LEU A 15 10.01 -6.17 6.16
N ASP A 16 9.53 -5.40 7.13
CA ASP A 16 10.13 -5.30 8.47
C ASP A 16 9.25 -6.01 9.50
N ALA A 17 9.40 -7.32 9.61
CA ALA A 17 8.62 -8.15 10.51
C ALA A 17 9.00 -7.95 11.99
N GLU A 18 10.14 -7.34 12.28
CA GLU A 18 10.53 -7.03 13.67
C GLU A 18 9.73 -5.87 14.23
N LYS A 19 9.55 -4.82 13.42
CA LYS A 19 8.87 -3.59 13.85
C LYS A 19 7.38 -3.57 13.55
N ALA A 20 6.93 -4.38 12.58
CA ALA A 20 5.51 -4.45 12.21
C ALA A 20 5.08 -5.91 12.04
N PRO A 21 5.18 -6.74 13.09
CA PRO A 21 4.95 -8.18 12.98
C PRO A 21 3.55 -8.56 12.52
N GLN A 22 2.52 -7.92 13.07
CA GLN A 22 1.13 -8.21 12.68
C GLN A 22 0.83 -7.72 11.27
N THR A 23 1.30 -6.54 10.93
CA THR A 23 1.08 -5.95 9.60
C THR A 23 1.75 -6.76 8.52
N VAL A 24 3.00 -7.17 8.73
CA VAL A 24 3.73 -8.02 7.78
C VAL A 24 3.05 -9.37 7.62
N ALA A 25 2.68 -10.02 8.72
CA ALA A 25 1.99 -11.32 8.66
C ALA A 25 0.67 -11.22 7.91
N ASN A 26 -0.10 -10.15 8.15
CA ASN A 26 -1.37 -9.88 7.49
C ASN A 26 -1.18 -9.69 5.98
N PHE A 27 -0.22 -8.86 5.58
CA PHE A 27 0.08 -8.61 4.17
C PHE A 27 0.51 -9.90 3.46
N LEU A 28 1.40 -10.66 4.09
CA LEU A 28 1.89 -11.93 3.51
C LEU A 28 0.77 -12.95 3.37
N GLN A 29 -0.18 -12.98 4.29
CA GLN A 29 -1.33 -13.89 4.19
C GLN A 29 -2.20 -13.55 2.99
N TYR A 30 -2.52 -12.28 2.78
CA TYR A 30 -3.26 -11.86 1.58
C TYR A 30 -2.47 -12.19 0.30
N ALA A 31 -1.16 -12.00 0.32
CA ALA A 31 -0.32 -12.32 -0.83
C ALA A 31 -0.33 -13.82 -1.14
N ARG A 32 -0.24 -14.68 -0.12
CA ARG A 32 -0.31 -16.15 -0.28
C ARG A 32 -1.64 -16.61 -0.81
N ASP A 33 -2.72 -15.95 -0.40
CA ASP A 33 -4.08 -16.29 -0.82
C ASP A 33 -4.40 -15.81 -2.24
N GLY A 34 -3.47 -15.10 -2.90
CA GLY A 34 -3.70 -14.53 -4.22
C GLY A 34 -4.67 -13.35 -4.22
N PHE A 35 -4.91 -12.75 -3.06
CA PHE A 35 -5.88 -11.65 -2.91
C PHE A 35 -5.54 -10.45 -3.80
N TYR A 36 -4.26 -10.13 -3.90
CA TYR A 36 -3.80 -8.95 -4.65
C TYR A 36 -3.76 -9.17 -6.16
N ASP A 37 -3.87 -10.42 -6.61
CA ASP A 37 -3.82 -10.73 -8.04
C ASP A 37 -5.02 -10.11 -8.76
N GLY A 38 -4.76 -9.31 -9.77
CA GLY A 38 -5.82 -8.62 -10.52
C GLY A 38 -6.38 -7.37 -9.86
N THR A 39 -5.81 -6.94 -8.73
CA THR A 39 -6.19 -5.66 -8.11
C THR A 39 -5.47 -4.51 -8.80
N ILE A 40 -5.95 -3.28 -8.54
CA ILE A 40 -5.41 -2.08 -9.18
C ILE A 40 -4.88 -1.10 -8.13
N PHE A 41 -3.99 -0.21 -8.57
CA PHE A 41 -3.69 1.02 -7.85
C PHE A 41 -4.81 2.01 -8.17
N HIS A 42 -5.83 2.05 -7.34
CA HIS A 42 -7.05 2.82 -7.59
C HIS A 42 -6.94 4.30 -7.18
N ARG A 43 -5.87 4.68 -6.51
CA ARG A 43 -5.63 6.06 -6.09
C ARG A 43 -4.15 6.39 -6.28
N VAL A 44 -3.88 7.32 -7.18
CA VAL A 44 -2.52 7.78 -7.49
C VAL A 44 -2.49 9.29 -7.42
N ILE A 45 -1.68 9.82 -6.50
CA ILE A 45 -1.47 11.25 -6.34
C ILE A 45 0.03 11.52 -6.41
N ASP A 46 0.47 12.16 -7.50
CA ASP A 46 1.87 12.55 -7.66
C ASP A 46 2.28 13.48 -6.50
N ASN A 47 3.52 13.37 -6.05
CA ASN A 47 4.04 14.06 -4.87
C ASN A 47 3.31 13.68 -3.56
N PHE A 48 2.68 12.51 -3.50
CA PHE A 48 2.07 12.01 -2.27
C PHE A 48 2.26 10.50 -2.15
N MET A 49 1.39 9.71 -2.78
CA MET A 49 1.44 8.25 -2.66
C MET A 49 0.69 7.56 -3.80
N ILE A 50 0.93 6.26 -3.94
CA ILE A 50 0.11 5.39 -4.79
C ILE A 50 -0.51 4.32 -3.90
N GLN A 51 -1.82 4.12 -4.01
CA GLN A 51 -2.59 3.23 -3.13
C GLN A 51 -3.32 2.18 -3.94
N GLY A 52 -3.29 0.95 -3.48
CA GLY A 52 -3.96 -0.15 -4.16
C GLY A 52 -4.16 -1.38 -3.30
N GLY A 53 -4.54 -2.46 -3.96
CA GLY A 53 -4.70 -3.76 -3.32
C GLY A 53 -6.09 -4.03 -2.75
N GLY A 54 -7.10 -3.20 -3.08
CA GLY A 54 -8.45 -3.39 -2.56
C GLY A 54 -9.55 -3.47 -3.59
N PHE A 55 -9.30 -3.01 -4.81
CA PHE A 55 -10.29 -2.98 -5.90
C PHE A 55 -9.78 -3.80 -7.08
N ASP A 56 -10.69 -4.50 -7.76
CA ASP A 56 -10.37 -5.21 -8.99
C ASP A 56 -10.50 -4.30 -10.23
N THR A 57 -10.31 -4.86 -11.42
CA THR A 57 -10.35 -4.10 -12.66
C THR A 57 -11.76 -3.60 -13.03
N ASP A 58 -12.80 -4.18 -12.44
CA ASP A 58 -14.18 -3.72 -12.58
C ASP A 58 -14.54 -2.65 -11.54
N PHE A 59 -13.55 -2.19 -10.77
CA PHE A 59 -13.71 -1.23 -9.69
C PHE A 59 -14.64 -1.73 -8.58
N GLN A 60 -14.61 -3.04 -8.33
CA GLN A 60 -15.34 -3.68 -7.24
C GLN A 60 -14.40 -3.89 -6.07
N GLN A 61 -14.81 -3.46 -4.87
CA GLN A 61 -14.02 -3.67 -3.66
C GLN A 61 -14.07 -5.14 -3.27
N LYS A 62 -12.90 -5.74 -3.05
CA LYS A 62 -12.80 -7.14 -2.63
C LYS A 62 -13.09 -7.28 -1.15
N GLU A 63 -13.73 -8.38 -0.77
CA GLU A 63 -13.97 -8.68 0.64
C GLU A 63 -12.67 -9.00 1.36
N THR A 64 -12.52 -8.43 2.55
CA THR A 64 -11.32 -8.61 3.38
C THR A 64 -11.66 -9.38 4.66
N GLY A 65 -10.60 -9.84 5.35
CA GLY A 65 -10.72 -10.44 6.68
C GLY A 65 -10.83 -9.38 7.77
N GLU A 66 -10.52 -9.78 8.98
CA GLU A 66 -10.60 -8.90 10.15
C GLU A 66 -9.55 -7.80 10.09
N PRO A 67 -9.86 -6.60 10.60
CA PRO A 67 -8.88 -5.53 10.70
C PRO A 67 -7.79 -5.86 11.73
N ILE A 68 -6.63 -5.23 11.58
CA ILE A 68 -5.49 -5.41 12.47
C ILE A 68 -5.21 -4.14 13.25
N GLU A 69 -4.52 -4.28 14.38
CA GLU A 69 -4.10 -3.15 15.18
C GLU A 69 -3.05 -2.31 14.45
N ASN A 70 -3.12 -1.01 14.66
CA ASN A 70 -2.15 -0.07 14.14
C ASN A 70 -0.81 -0.25 14.86
N GLU A 71 0.26 -0.43 14.11
CA GLU A 71 1.61 -0.58 14.64
C GLU A 71 2.51 0.62 14.29
N ALA A 72 1.91 1.76 13.96
CA ALA A 72 2.66 2.95 13.53
C ALA A 72 3.55 3.56 14.63
N ASP A 73 3.36 3.14 15.88
CA ASP A 73 4.22 3.53 17.01
C ASP A 73 5.57 2.80 17.02
N ASN A 74 5.89 2.10 15.92
CA ASN A 74 7.12 1.31 15.78
C ASN A 74 8.38 2.12 15.43
N GLY A 75 8.25 3.42 15.25
CA GLY A 75 9.38 4.31 14.92
C GLY A 75 9.71 4.42 13.43
N LEU A 76 9.04 3.67 12.57
CA LEU A 76 9.24 3.79 11.13
C LEU A 76 8.46 4.99 10.59
N LYS A 77 9.05 5.66 9.60
CA LYS A 77 8.50 6.90 9.04
C LYS A 77 7.98 6.70 7.62
N ASN A 78 6.96 7.48 7.27
CA ASN A 78 6.39 7.50 5.91
C ASN A 78 7.25 8.33 4.97
N ASP A 79 8.49 7.88 4.76
CA ASP A 79 9.44 8.50 3.85
C ASP A 79 9.27 7.97 2.42
N PHE A 80 9.86 8.63 1.44
CA PHE A 80 9.84 8.17 0.04
C PHE A 80 10.26 6.69 -0.04
N GLY A 81 9.47 5.91 -0.77
CA GLY A 81 9.76 4.50 -1.01
C GLY A 81 9.31 3.55 0.09
N THR A 82 8.73 4.05 1.17
CA THR A 82 8.18 3.16 2.21
C THR A 82 6.77 2.70 1.85
N VAL A 83 6.42 1.52 2.37
CA VAL A 83 5.11 0.89 2.17
C VAL A 83 4.36 0.91 3.50
N ALA A 84 3.14 1.40 3.47
CA ALA A 84 2.31 1.54 4.65
C ALA A 84 0.90 1.01 4.39
N MET A 85 0.17 0.72 5.48
CA MET A 85 -1.21 0.24 5.38
C MET A 85 -2.19 1.39 5.29
N ALA A 86 -3.05 1.34 4.28
CA ALA A 86 -4.21 2.22 4.21
C ALA A 86 -5.25 1.77 5.23
N ARG A 87 -6.06 2.70 5.72
CA ARG A 87 -7.11 2.45 6.70
C ARG A 87 -8.19 3.52 6.60
N THR A 88 -9.28 3.30 7.31
CA THR A 88 -10.31 4.33 7.50
C THR A 88 -9.88 5.30 8.62
N MET A 89 -10.78 6.17 9.06
CA MET A 89 -10.50 7.09 10.16
C MET A 89 -10.29 6.39 11.50
N ASP A 90 -10.80 5.15 11.64
CA ASP A 90 -10.48 4.32 12.79
C ASP A 90 -9.02 3.87 12.71
N PRO A 91 -8.18 4.20 13.70
CA PRO A 91 -6.76 3.83 13.67
C PRO A 91 -6.49 2.33 13.53
N HIS A 92 -7.41 1.50 13.99
CA HIS A 92 -7.28 0.03 14.01
C HIS A 92 -8.23 -0.64 13.01
N SER A 93 -8.31 -0.07 11.79
CA SER A 93 -9.23 -0.54 10.74
C SER A 93 -8.54 -1.09 9.50
N ALA A 94 -7.22 -1.16 9.47
CA ALA A 94 -6.48 -1.65 8.30
C ALA A 94 -6.79 -3.12 8.02
N THR A 95 -6.98 -3.45 6.75
CA THR A 95 -7.21 -4.83 6.30
C THR A 95 -6.23 -5.23 5.21
N ALA A 96 -6.50 -4.90 3.94
CA ALA A 96 -5.69 -5.36 2.81
C ALA A 96 -5.01 -4.24 2.05
N GLN A 97 -5.65 -3.07 1.91
CA GLN A 97 -5.12 -2.00 1.08
C GLN A 97 -3.84 -1.41 1.66
N PHE A 98 -2.91 -1.11 0.77
CA PHE A 98 -1.63 -0.50 1.14
C PHE A 98 -1.33 0.67 0.21
N PHE A 99 -0.38 1.50 0.61
CA PHE A 99 0.12 2.55 -0.26
C PHE A 99 1.65 2.60 -0.19
N ILE A 100 2.23 3.14 -1.26
CA ILE A 100 3.67 3.37 -1.33
C ILE A 100 3.87 4.88 -1.37
N ASN A 101 4.66 5.40 -0.45
CA ASN A 101 4.96 6.83 -0.39
C ASN A 101 5.89 7.21 -1.54
N VAL A 102 5.50 8.22 -2.33
CA VAL A 102 6.35 8.76 -3.40
C VAL A 102 6.90 10.14 -3.03
N LYS A 103 6.88 10.45 -1.75
CA LYS A 103 7.42 11.66 -1.12
C LYS A 103 7.61 11.36 0.37
N ASP A 104 8.39 12.17 1.07
CA ASP A 104 8.45 12.12 2.53
C ASP A 104 7.18 12.75 3.09
N ASN A 105 6.31 11.93 3.65
CA ASN A 105 4.99 12.32 4.13
C ASN A 105 4.94 12.32 5.67
N ASP A 106 5.64 13.28 6.28
CA ASP A 106 5.78 13.36 7.73
C ASP A 106 4.45 13.44 8.47
N PHE A 107 3.44 14.05 7.85
CA PHE A 107 2.11 14.18 8.46
C PHE A 107 1.37 12.84 8.62
N LEU A 108 1.86 11.77 7.99
CA LEU A 108 1.31 10.41 8.14
C LEU A 108 1.98 9.63 9.28
N ASN A 109 3.00 10.19 9.90
CA ASN A 109 3.74 9.50 10.96
C ASN A 109 2.97 9.52 12.28
N HIS A 110 3.23 8.50 13.10
CA HIS A 110 2.65 8.42 14.44
C HIS A 110 3.15 9.59 15.30
N SER A 111 2.21 10.29 15.94
CA SER A 111 2.53 11.38 16.87
C SER A 111 1.89 11.18 18.25
N GLY A 112 0.92 10.28 18.37
CA GLY A 112 0.26 9.98 19.63
C GLY A 112 -0.84 8.94 19.46
N LYS A 113 -1.24 8.31 20.55
CA LYS A 113 -2.26 7.25 20.53
C LYS A 113 -3.68 7.81 20.62
N ASN A 114 -4.06 8.57 19.59
CA ASN A 114 -5.40 9.15 19.45
C ASN A 114 -5.80 9.13 17.96
N MET A 115 -7.04 9.43 17.66
CA MET A 115 -7.58 9.32 16.29
C MET A 115 -6.78 10.09 15.25
N GLN A 116 -6.25 11.25 15.61
CA GLN A 116 -5.53 12.11 14.68
C GLN A 116 -4.02 11.84 14.67
N GLY A 117 -3.48 11.27 15.76
CA GLY A 117 -2.06 11.11 15.95
C GLY A 117 -1.50 9.72 15.68
N TRP A 118 -2.34 8.69 15.55
CA TRP A 118 -1.85 7.31 15.35
C TRP A 118 -0.98 7.17 14.11
N GLY A 119 -1.34 7.84 13.02
CA GLY A 119 -0.61 7.73 11.76
C GLY A 119 -0.89 6.42 11.03
N TYR A 120 0.00 6.07 10.11
CA TYR A 120 -0.14 4.91 9.23
C TYR A 120 1.06 4.00 9.41
N THR A 121 0.81 2.70 9.59
CA THR A 121 1.86 1.72 9.86
C THR A 121 2.74 1.49 8.64
N VAL A 122 4.00 1.92 8.73
CA VAL A 122 5.02 1.54 7.75
C VAL A 122 5.50 0.12 8.11
N PHE A 123 5.51 -0.77 7.11
CA PHE A 123 5.90 -2.16 7.34
C PHE A 123 6.95 -2.66 6.34
N GLY A 124 7.43 -1.80 5.48
CA GLY A 124 8.46 -2.17 4.51
C GLY A 124 8.92 -0.99 3.68
N LYS A 125 9.83 -1.28 2.75
CA LYS A 125 10.37 -0.28 1.84
C LYS A 125 10.66 -0.88 0.48
N VAL A 126 10.62 -0.04 -0.56
CA VAL A 126 11.01 -0.42 -1.92
C VAL A 126 12.53 -0.50 -1.98
N THR A 127 13.06 -1.64 -2.42
CA THR A 127 14.49 -1.84 -2.62
C THR A 127 14.89 -1.77 -4.09
N GLU A 128 13.99 -2.15 -4.99
CA GLU A 128 14.17 -2.05 -6.45
C GLU A 128 12.83 -1.68 -7.10
N GLY A 129 12.87 -0.92 -8.20
CA GLY A 129 11.67 -0.57 -8.95
C GLY A 129 11.23 0.87 -8.74
N THR A 130 12.11 1.77 -8.26
CA THR A 130 11.76 3.19 -8.12
C THR A 130 11.40 3.83 -9.44
N GLU A 131 11.99 3.38 -10.56
CA GLU A 131 11.60 3.81 -11.90
C GLU A 131 10.16 3.42 -12.26
N VAL A 132 9.68 2.29 -11.71
CA VAL A 132 8.28 1.86 -11.86
C VAL A 132 7.36 2.78 -11.06
N LEU A 133 7.74 3.15 -9.84
CA LEU A 133 7.01 4.13 -9.03
C LEU A 133 6.88 5.46 -9.79
N ASP A 134 7.96 5.90 -10.44
CA ASP A 134 7.95 7.14 -11.21
C ASP A 134 7.00 7.08 -12.39
N LYS A 135 6.90 5.93 -13.04
CA LYS A 135 5.94 5.72 -14.13
C LYS A 135 4.50 5.75 -13.61
N ILE A 136 4.22 5.07 -12.51
CA ILE A 136 2.86 4.97 -11.96
C ILE A 136 2.40 6.34 -11.45
N ARG A 137 3.23 7.04 -10.69
CA ARG A 137 2.82 8.32 -10.10
C ARG A 137 2.53 9.41 -11.13
N GLY A 138 3.09 9.28 -12.33
CA GLY A 138 2.91 10.23 -13.42
C GLY A 138 1.75 9.93 -14.36
N VAL A 139 0.95 8.88 -14.15
CA VAL A 139 -0.16 8.53 -15.03
C VAL A 139 -1.29 9.54 -14.94
N ALA A 140 -2.05 9.66 -16.04
CA ALA A 140 -3.25 10.49 -16.04
C ALA A 140 -4.31 9.89 -15.11
N THR A 141 -4.96 10.73 -14.31
CA THR A 141 -6.00 10.32 -13.37
C THR A 141 -7.30 11.08 -13.61
N GLY A 142 -8.38 10.53 -13.08
CA GLY A 142 -9.71 11.14 -13.16
C GLY A 142 -10.61 10.58 -12.07
N SER A 143 -11.90 10.83 -12.18
CA SER A 143 -12.90 10.34 -11.21
C SER A 143 -13.57 9.09 -11.75
N GLN A 144 -13.79 8.10 -10.86
CA GLN A 144 -14.50 6.87 -11.18
C GLN A 144 -15.17 6.32 -9.94
N GLY A 145 -16.44 5.92 -10.06
CA GLY A 145 -17.17 5.27 -8.98
C GLY A 145 -17.25 6.07 -7.67
N GLY A 146 -17.26 7.41 -7.75
CA GLY A 146 -17.25 8.28 -6.57
C GLY A 146 -15.86 8.52 -5.97
N HIS A 147 -14.82 7.97 -6.58
CA HIS A 147 -13.43 8.17 -6.15
C HIS A 147 -12.72 9.15 -7.08
N GLN A 148 -11.81 9.93 -6.53
CA GLN A 148 -10.94 10.83 -7.28
C GLN A 148 -9.53 10.24 -7.39
N ASP A 149 -8.72 10.80 -8.29
CA ASP A 149 -7.33 10.40 -8.47
C ASP A 149 -7.16 8.94 -8.90
N VAL A 150 -8.12 8.45 -9.68
CA VAL A 150 -8.10 7.09 -10.23
C VAL A 150 -7.39 7.11 -11.58
N PRO A 151 -6.35 6.26 -11.81
CA PRO A 151 -5.70 6.18 -13.12
C PRO A 151 -6.71 5.91 -14.23
N THR A 152 -6.66 6.72 -15.30
CA THR A 152 -7.56 6.56 -16.46
C THR A 152 -7.30 5.27 -17.20
N ASP A 153 -6.01 4.84 -17.26
CA ASP A 153 -5.63 3.51 -17.72
C ASP A 153 -5.26 2.68 -16.48
N PRO A 154 -5.91 1.54 -16.24
CA PRO A 154 -5.66 0.79 -15.01
C PRO A 154 -4.21 0.39 -14.84
N VAL A 155 -3.67 0.59 -13.63
CA VAL A 155 -2.39 0.06 -13.20
C VAL A 155 -2.69 -1.22 -12.42
N ILE A 156 -2.47 -2.36 -13.05
CA ILE A 156 -2.92 -3.65 -12.51
C ILE A 156 -1.77 -4.34 -11.78
N ILE A 157 -2.05 -4.83 -10.57
CA ILE A 157 -1.16 -5.73 -9.85
C ILE A 157 -1.45 -7.14 -10.38
N GLU A 158 -0.52 -7.66 -11.16
CA GLU A 158 -0.69 -8.99 -11.78
C GLU A 158 -0.51 -10.10 -10.76
N SER A 159 0.47 -9.94 -9.87
CA SER A 159 0.73 -10.89 -8.79
C SER A 159 1.61 -10.26 -7.72
N VAL A 160 1.59 -10.87 -6.53
CA VAL A 160 2.52 -10.55 -5.44
C VAL A 160 3.23 -11.84 -5.08
N GLU A 161 4.53 -11.92 -5.36
CA GLU A 161 5.34 -13.09 -5.11
C GLU A 161 6.13 -12.91 -3.82
N ILE A 162 6.10 -13.91 -2.95
CA ILE A 162 6.90 -13.94 -1.74
C ILE A 162 8.19 -14.69 -2.06
N VAL A 163 9.32 -14.01 -1.91
CA VAL A 163 10.64 -14.59 -2.15
C VAL A 163 11.33 -14.79 -0.80
N GLU A 164 11.57 -16.03 -0.47
CA GLU A 164 12.31 -16.36 0.74
C GLU A 164 13.81 -16.43 0.38
N GLY A 165 14.58 -15.65 1.11
CA GLY A 165 16.01 -15.60 0.87
C GLY A 165 16.82 -16.01 2.07
#